data_2e1b8e19a28f47205b9bb18cb939f701
#
_entry.id   2e1b8e19a28f47205b9bb18cb939f701
#
_cell.length_a   1.000
_cell.length_b   1.000
_cell.length_c   1.000
_cell.angle_alpha   90.00
_cell.angle_beta   90.00
_cell.angle_gamma   90.00
#
_symmetry.space_group_name_H-M   'P 1'
#
loop_
_entity.id
_entity.type
_entity.pdbx_description
1 polymer ?
#
loop_
_entity_poly.entity_id
_entity_poly.type
_entity_poly.pdbx_seq_one_letter_code
_entity_poly.pdbx_strand_id
1 'polypeptide(L)'
;MSTDLVERPDARGPANRKRETDALLYLDDLRVTFDGYKALRGLSLTLARGELRAIIGPNGAGKTTMMDCITGKTRPDSGIALFDGTHDLLRSDEPAIADLGIGRKFQKPTVFESHTVADNILLALKGPRAAFASLFGWRNRVEASRIDSLLETVGLLAHRGRPAADLSHGQKQWLEIGMLLAQDPKLLLVDEPVAGMTDAETAETARLLRRIAGEHAVLVVEHDMHFVRDLGCRVTCLHEGAVLAEGSIDAVSADPRVVEVYLGR
;
A
#
# COMPACT_ATOMS: atom_id res chain seq x y z
N MET A 1 -8.73 28.46 34.22
CA MET A 1 -7.40 28.60 33.56
C MET A 1 -7.59 28.15 32.14
N SER A 2 -7.74 29.12 31.24
CA SER A 2 -7.91 28.88 29.78
C SER A 2 -6.56 28.46 29.20
N THR A 3 -6.55 27.32 28.53
CA THR A 3 -5.41 26.85 27.75
C THR A 3 -5.55 27.44 26.35
N ASP A 4 -4.83 28.51 26.09
CA ASP A 4 -4.68 29.11 24.77
C ASP A 4 -4.05 28.10 23.82
N LEU A 5 -4.87 27.58 22.90
CA LEU A 5 -4.41 26.89 21.70
C LEU A 5 -3.77 27.93 20.79
N VAL A 6 -2.44 27.98 20.79
CA VAL A 6 -1.66 28.78 19.82
C VAL A 6 -1.87 28.13 18.45
N GLU A 7 -2.81 28.69 17.67
CA GLU A 7 -2.91 28.42 16.23
C GLU A 7 -1.59 28.88 15.58
N ARG A 8 -0.83 27.93 15.05
CA ARG A 8 0.31 28.25 14.18
C ARG A 8 -0.24 28.85 12.88
N PRO A 9 0.24 30.04 12.43
CA PRO A 9 -0.22 30.63 11.19
C PRO A 9 0.13 29.69 10.03
N ASP A 10 -0.90 29.28 9.27
CA ASP A 10 -0.80 28.44 8.11
C ASP A 10 -0.15 29.23 6.95
N ALA A 11 1.16 29.07 6.79
CA ALA A 11 1.98 29.74 5.76
C ALA A 11 1.76 29.14 4.33
N ARG A 12 0.77 28.23 4.16
CA ARG A 12 0.51 27.50 2.91
C ARG A 12 -0.47 28.22 2.02
N GLY A 13 -0.11 28.36 0.75
CA GLY A 13 -0.98 29.02 -0.25
C GLY A 13 -2.24 28.17 -0.59
N PRO A 14 -3.29 28.81 -1.17
CA PRO A 14 -4.59 28.16 -1.46
C PRO A 14 -4.50 26.94 -2.38
N ALA A 15 -3.50 26.86 -3.27
CA ALA A 15 -3.27 25.72 -4.16
C ALA A 15 -2.81 24.47 -3.39
N ASN A 16 -2.08 24.62 -2.28
CA ASN A 16 -1.62 23.52 -1.46
C ASN A 16 -2.76 22.94 -0.61
N ARG A 17 -3.64 23.82 -0.07
CA ARG A 17 -4.85 23.37 0.65
C ARG A 17 -5.79 22.54 -0.23
N LYS A 18 -5.97 22.90 -1.50
CA LYS A 18 -6.81 22.14 -2.43
C LYS A 18 -6.24 20.73 -2.70
N ARG A 19 -4.91 20.59 -2.81
CA ARG A 19 -4.24 19.29 -2.96
C ARG A 19 -4.40 18.42 -1.72
N GLU A 20 -4.32 19.01 -0.52
CA GLU A 20 -4.53 18.32 0.75
C GLU A 20 -5.94 17.71 0.85
N THR A 21 -6.98 18.45 0.46
CA THR A 21 -8.38 18.02 0.60
C THR A 21 -8.82 17.03 -0.48
N ASP A 22 -8.23 17.08 -1.68
CA ASP A 22 -8.62 16.22 -2.80
C ASP A 22 -7.79 14.89 -2.85
N ALA A 23 -6.66 14.84 -2.15
CA ALA A 23 -5.80 13.66 -2.09
C ALA A 23 -6.34 12.58 -1.14
N LEU A 24 -6.14 11.29 -1.49
CA LEU A 24 -6.32 10.21 -0.54
C LEU A 24 -5.18 10.18 0.48
N LEU A 25 -3.94 10.29 0.00
CA LEU A 25 -2.74 10.38 0.84
C LEU A 25 -1.95 11.64 0.45
N TYR A 26 -1.62 12.44 1.44
CA TYR A 26 -0.80 13.64 1.30
C TYR A 26 0.36 13.60 2.29
N LEU A 27 1.56 13.52 1.77
CA LEU A 27 2.82 13.60 2.52
C LEU A 27 3.53 14.88 2.12
N ASP A 28 4.02 15.65 3.09
CA ASP A 28 4.76 16.88 2.83
C ASP A 28 5.94 17.05 3.78
N ASP A 29 7.11 17.25 3.19
CA ASP A 29 8.39 17.48 3.86
C ASP A 29 8.68 16.47 5.00
N LEU A 30 8.35 15.17 4.80
CA LEU A 30 8.62 14.15 5.81
C LEU A 30 10.13 13.97 6.01
N ARG A 31 10.57 14.04 7.26
CA ARG A 31 11.97 13.85 7.68
C ARG A 31 12.04 12.78 8.74
N VAL A 32 12.95 11.83 8.55
CA VAL A 32 13.22 10.74 9.50
C VAL A 32 14.71 10.55 9.65
N THR A 33 15.16 10.52 10.90
CA THR A 33 16.57 10.27 11.25
C THR A 33 16.66 9.09 12.21
N PHE A 34 17.48 8.09 11.88
CA PHE A 34 17.82 6.96 12.75
C PHE A 34 19.29 7.05 13.13
N ASP A 35 19.60 7.23 14.41
CA ASP A 35 20.97 7.29 14.94
C ASP A 35 21.92 8.18 14.10
N GLY A 36 21.42 9.33 13.67
CA GLY A 36 22.16 10.29 12.83
C GLY A 36 22.08 10.04 11.32
N TYR A 37 21.58 8.87 10.88
CA TYR A 37 21.34 8.60 9.48
C TYR A 37 19.98 9.17 9.05
N LYS A 38 19.98 10.08 8.08
CA LYS A 38 18.76 10.70 7.52
C LYS A 38 18.13 9.77 6.50
N ALA A 39 17.12 8.99 6.92
CA ALA A 39 16.41 8.06 6.05
C ALA A 39 15.39 8.76 5.14
N LEU A 40 14.72 9.84 5.63
CA LEU A 40 13.92 10.74 4.79
C LEU A 40 14.44 12.17 4.96
N ARG A 41 14.56 12.88 3.82
CA ARG A 41 15.17 14.22 3.76
C ARG A 41 14.21 15.26 3.17
N GLY A 42 12.93 15.20 3.55
CA GLY A 42 11.91 16.10 3.01
C GLY A 42 11.10 15.45 1.89
N LEU A 43 10.65 14.21 2.13
CA LEU A 43 9.84 13.47 1.18
C LEU A 43 8.44 14.08 1.10
N SER A 44 8.03 14.47 -0.11
CA SER A 44 6.66 14.94 -0.40
C SER A 44 6.05 14.06 -1.51
N LEU A 45 4.84 13.54 -1.26
CA LEU A 45 4.11 12.67 -2.17
C LEU A 45 2.60 12.90 -2.03
N THR A 46 1.91 12.99 -3.15
CA THR A 46 0.44 13.06 -3.18
C THR A 46 -0.10 11.88 -3.99
N LEU A 47 -1.05 11.12 -3.42
CA LEU A 47 -1.73 10.00 -4.08
C LEU A 47 -3.22 10.29 -4.15
N ALA A 48 -3.80 10.16 -5.35
CA ALA A 48 -5.23 10.34 -5.55
C ALA A 48 -6.02 9.07 -5.16
N ARG A 49 -7.35 9.21 -5.00
CA ARG A 49 -8.24 8.06 -4.82
C ARG A 49 -8.22 7.17 -6.05
N GLY A 50 -8.15 5.85 -5.84
CA GLY A 50 -8.13 4.87 -6.92
C GLY A 50 -6.86 4.88 -7.78
N GLU A 51 -5.85 5.68 -7.42
CA GLU A 51 -4.61 5.75 -8.17
C GLU A 51 -3.74 4.52 -7.94
N LEU A 52 -3.20 3.96 -9.04
CA LEU A 52 -2.09 3.01 -9.02
C LEU A 52 -0.77 3.79 -9.18
N ARG A 53 0.11 3.68 -8.20
CA ARG A 53 1.41 4.36 -8.19
C ARG A 53 2.53 3.38 -7.91
N ALA A 54 3.58 3.41 -8.70
CA ALA A 54 4.80 2.67 -8.42
C ALA A 54 5.87 3.59 -7.79
N ILE A 55 6.51 3.10 -6.74
CA ILE A 55 7.65 3.73 -6.08
C ILE A 55 8.89 2.90 -6.41
N ILE A 56 9.85 3.51 -7.05
CA ILE A 56 11.13 2.89 -7.38
C ILE A 56 12.28 3.64 -6.69
N GLY A 57 13.46 3.06 -6.72
CA GLY A 57 14.68 3.67 -6.15
C GLY A 57 15.66 2.61 -5.64
N PRO A 58 16.92 2.94 -5.50
CA PRO A 58 17.93 2.01 -4.99
C PRO A 58 17.66 1.60 -3.53
N ASN A 59 18.42 0.62 -3.06
CA ASN A 59 18.41 0.24 -1.65
C ASN A 59 18.85 1.44 -0.80
N GLY A 60 18.17 1.68 0.32
CA GLY A 60 18.41 2.84 1.17
C GLY A 60 17.77 4.15 0.68
N ALA A 61 17.03 4.16 -0.43
CA ALA A 61 16.36 5.38 -0.94
C ALA A 61 15.24 5.91 -0.04
N GLY A 62 14.84 5.19 1.02
CA GLY A 62 13.78 5.59 1.95
C GLY A 62 12.42 4.95 1.70
N LYS A 63 12.29 4.02 0.73
CA LYS A 63 11.01 3.39 0.35
C LYS A 63 10.29 2.72 1.53
N THR A 64 10.98 1.84 2.25
CA THR A 64 10.43 1.14 3.44
C THR A 64 10.11 2.13 4.55
N THR A 65 10.99 3.11 4.81
CA THR A 65 10.76 4.14 5.83
C THR A 65 9.53 4.99 5.51
N MET A 66 9.31 5.34 4.23
CA MET A 66 8.10 6.03 3.80
C MET A 66 6.85 5.19 4.11
N MET A 67 6.84 3.89 3.76
CA MET A 67 5.72 2.99 4.05
C MET A 67 5.51 2.83 5.56
N ASP A 68 6.57 2.74 6.33
CA ASP A 68 6.53 2.66 7.80
C ASP A 68 5.95 3.96 8.42
N CYS A 69 6.21 5.13 7.83
CA CYS A 69 5.57 6.38 8.24
C CYS A 69 4.06 6.40 7.93
N ILE A 70 3.66 5.92 6.74
CA ILE A 70 2.25 5.84 6.34
C ILE A 70 1.46 4.89 7.26
N THR A 71 2.08 3.80 7.71
CA THR A 71 1.43 2.81 8.58
C THR A 71 1.56 3.10 10.08
N GLY A 72 2.26 4.18 10.48
CA GLY A 72 2.46 4.55 11.89
C GLY A 72 3.54 3.78 12.61
N LYS A 73 4.23 2.83 11.95
CA LYS A 73 5.33 2.05 12.52
C LYS A 73 6.57 2.91 12.81
N THR A 74 6.80 3.94 11.99
CA THR A 74 7.86 4.93 12.20
C THR A 74 7.23 6.32 12.31
N ARG A 75 7.57 7.08 13.35
CA ARG A 75 7.16 8.49 13.49
C ARG A 75 8.22 9.39 12.90
N PRO A 76 7.87 10.26 11.93
CA PRO A 76 8.80 11.27 11.40
C PRO A 76 9.20 12.30 12.47
N ASP A 77 10.40 12.83 12.31
CA ASP A 77 10.91 13.95 13.14
C ASP A 77 10.13 15.24 12.85
N SER A 78 9.72 15.42 11.58
CA SER A 78 8.94 16.57 11.11
C SER A 78 8.22 16.25 9.80
N GLY A 79 7.30 17.14 9.41
CA GLY A 79 6.51 17.03 8.18
C GLY A 79 5.03 16.83 8.45
N ILE A 80 4.29 16.50 7.40
CA ILE A 80 2.84 16.30 7.43
C ILE A 80 2.53 14.97 6.74
N ALA A 81 1.61 14.19 7.33
CA ALA A 81 1.04 13.00 6.71
C ALA A 81 -0.46 12.99 6.95
N LEU A 82 -1.23 13.31 5.91
CA LEU A 82 -2.70 13.33 5.97
C LEU A 82 -3.28 12.21 5.11
N PHE A 83 -4.31 11.57 5.63
CA PHE A 83 -5.09 10.55 4.93
C PHE A 83 -6.54 10.99 4.84
N ASP A 84 -7.15 10.78 3.66
CA ASP A 84 -8.54 11.10 3.38
C ASP A 84 -8.87 12.58 3.70
N GLY A 85 -7.91 13.47 3.49
CA GLY A 85 -8.01 14.92 3.64
C GLY A 85 -8.04 15.44 5.09
N THR A 86 -8.32 14.59 6.08
CA THR A 86 -8.57 15.04 7.46
C THR A 86 -7.82 14.28 8.54
N HIS A 87 -7.40 13.06 8.28
CA HIS A 87 -6.78 12.20 9.29
C HIS A 87 -5.27 12.41 9.33
N ASP A 88 -4.77 12.96 10.44
CA ASP A 88 -3.33 13.10 10.68
C ASP A 88 -2.73 11.75 11.12
N LEU A 89 -2.00 11.10 10.21
CA LEU A 89 -1.38 9.81 10.46
C LEU A 89 -0.30 9.87 11.55
N LEU A 90 0.32 11.04 11.74
CA LEU A 90 1.39 11.21 12.73
C LEU A 90 0.87 11.20 14.18
N ARG A 91 -0.46 11.34 14.35
CA ARG A 91 -1.14 11.30 15.65
C ARG A 91 -1.86 9.99 15.93
N SER A 92 -1.86 9.07 14.95
CA SER A 92 -2.54 7.78 15.03
C SER A 92 -1.54 6.66 15.30
N ASP A 93 -1.97 5.59 15.92
CA ASP A 93 -1.21 4.34 16.05
C ASP A 93 -1.53 3.38 14.90
N GLU A 94 -0.74 2.31 14.75
CA GLU A 94 -0.89 1.34 13.66
C GLU A 94 -2.32 0.75 13.56
N PRO A 95 -2.98 0.32 14.66
CA PRO A 95 -4.34 -0.18 14.60
C PRO A 95 -5.36 0.86 14.13
N ALA A 96 -5.27 2.10 14.60
CA ALA A 96 -6.15 3.18 14.17
C ALA A 96 -5.96 3.49 12.67
N ILE A 97 -4.72 3.49 12.19
CA ILE A 97 -4.40 3.69 10.76
C ILE A 97 -4.98 2.56 9.90
N ALA A 98 -4.89 1.31 10.35
CA ALA A 98 -5.52 0.18 9.67
C ALA A 98 -7.05 0.32 9.61
N ASP A 99 -7.67 0.80 10.69
CA ASP A 99 -9.13 1.05 10.75
C ASP A 99 -9.58 2.18 9.81
N LEU A 100 -8.72 3.16 9.52
CA LEU A 100 -8.97 4.19 8.50
C LEU A 100 -9.05 3.61 7.07
N GLY A 101 -8.56 2.38 6.87
CA GLY A 101 -8.56 1.69 5.59
C GLY A 101 -7.20 1.74 4.88
N ILE A 102 -6.09 1.78 5.61
CA ILE A 102 -4.75 1.58 5.05
C ILE A 102 -4.33 0.14 5.31
N GLY A 103 -4.25 -0.67 4.24
CA GLY A 103 -3.77 -2.04 4.29
C GLY A 103 -2.33 -2.14 3.78
N ARG A 104 -1.46 -2.90 4.47
CA ARG A 104 -0.10 -3.17 4.01
C ARG A 104 0.14 -4.66 3.86
N LYS A 105 0.62 -5.04 2.68
CA LYS A 105 1.18 -6.36 2.41
C LYS A 105 2.67 -6.34 2.76
N PHE A 106 3.08 -7.24 3.66
CA PHE A 106 4.49 -7.41 4.02
C PHE A 106 5.19 -8.37 3.04
N GLN A 107 6.53 -8.33 3.01
CA GLN A 107 7.35 -9.18 2.13
C GLN A 107 7.18 -10.69 2.39
N LYS A 108 6.96 -11.11 3.65
CA LYS A 108 6.73 -12.51 4.00
C LYS A 108 5.24 -12.80 3.97
N PRO A 109 4.78 -13.83 3.25
CA PRO A 109 3.38 -14.24 3.26
C PRO A 109 2.90 -14.58 4.67
N THR A 110 1.72 -14.07 5.02
CA THR A 110 1.08 -14.26 6.33
C THR A 110 -0.17 -15.13 6.23
N VAL A 111 -0.20 -16.06 5.26
CA VAL A 111 -1.32 -16.98 5.08
C VAL A 111 -1.32 -18.09 6.13
N PHE A 112 -2.50 -18.50 6.56
CA PHE A 112 -2.69 -19.63 7.45
C PHE A 112 -2.65 -20.94 6.63
N GLU A 113 -1.48 -21.55 6.52
CA GLU A 113 -1.23 -22.69 5.61
C GLU A 113 -2.10 -23.91 5.90
N SER A 114 -2.45 -24.16 7.17
CA SER A 114 -3.31 -25.28 7.58
C SER A 114 -4.81 -25.07 7.29
N HIS A 115 -5.20 -23.86 6.89
CA HIS A 115 -6.57 -23.50 6.58
C HIS A 115 -6.81 -23.51 5.07
N THR A 116 -8.07 -23.65 4.65
CA THR A 116 -8.41 -23.54 3.23
C THR A 116 -8.21 -22.10 2.74
N VAL A 117 -8.12 -21.95 1.41
CA VAL A 117 -8.04 -20.64 0.75
C VAL A 117 -9.26 -19.77 1.14
N ALA A 118 -10.48 -20.35 1.19
CA ALA A 118 -11.68 -19.65 1.63
C ALA A 118 -11.62 -19.24 3.11
N ASP A 119 -11.10 -20.10 3.99
CA ASP A 119 -11.00 -19.80 5.41
C ASP A 119 -10.02 -18.65 5.67
N ASN A 120 -8.94 -18.54 4.91
CA ASN A 120 -8.01 -17.41 4.98
C ASN A 120 -8.73 -16.08 4.69
N ILE A 121 -9.53 -16.02 3.62
CA ILE A 121 -10.34 -14.84 3.31
C ILE A 121 -11.39 -14.59 4.42
N LEU A 122 -12.08 -15.64 4.90
CA LEU A 122 -13.06 -15.52 5.96
C LEU A 122 -12.49 -14.91 7.25
N LEU A 123 -11.30 -15.35 7.65
CA LEU A 123 -10.59 -14.83 8.84
C LEU A 123 -10.20 -13.36 8.69
N ALA A 124 -9.99 -12.89 7.45
CA ALA A 124 -9.61 -11.52 7.14
C ALA A 124 -10.82 -10.57 6.97
N LEU A 125 -12.05 -11.08 6.83
CA LEU A 125 -13.24 -10.25 6.62
C LEU A 125 -13.42 -9.23 7.76
N LYS A 126 -13.63 -7.95 7.38
CA LYS A 126 -13.98 -6.88 8.32
C LYS A 126 -15.39 -7.06 8.82
N GLY A 127 -15.57 -7.10 10.14
CA GLY A 127 -16.90 -7.21 10.76
C GLY A 127 -16.83 -7.69 12.20
N PRO A 128 -17.95 -7.66 12.94
CA PRO A 128 -17.98 -8.21 14.28
C PRO A 128 -17.63 -9.70 14.20
N ARG A 129 -16.45 -10.05 14.69
CA ARG A 129 -15.97 -11.43 14.87
C ARG A 129 -16.79 -12.11 15.98
N ALA A 130 -18.10 -12.21 15.76
CA ALA A 130 -18.91 -12.91 16.71
C ALA A 130 -18.75 -14.41 16.47
N ALA A 131 -18.13 -15.10 17.42
CA ALA A 131 -18.19 -16.56 17.52
C ALA A 131 -19.63 -17.10 17.49
N PHE A 132 -20.65 -16.22 17.60
CA PHE A 132 -22.06 -16.49 17.46
C PHE A 132 -22.62 -16.42 16.03
N ALA A 133 -21.85 -15.95 15.03
CA ALA A 133 -22.34 -15.83 13.65
C ALA A 133 -22.51 -17.20 12.96
N SER A 134 -21.89 -18.26 13.48
CA SER A 134 -22.06 -19.63 12.98
C SER A 134 -23.45 -20.23 13.26
N LEU A 135 -24.28 -19.60 14.10
CA LEU A 135 -25.59 -20.09 14.47
C LEU A 135 -26.75 -19.66 13.55
N PHE A 136 -26.53 -18.73 12.62
CA PHE A 136 -27.57 -18.24 11.72
C PHE A 136 -27.19 -18.41 10.24
N GLY A 137 -27.65 -19.47 9.62
CA GLY A 137 -27.34 -19.90 8.25
C GLY A 137 -27.65 -18.88 7.14
N TRP A 138 -28.21 -17.71 7.42
CA TRP A 138 -28.47 -16.66 6.44
C TRP A 138 -27.24 -15.76 6.24
N ARG A 139 -26.47 -15.49 7.28
CA ARG A 139 -25.18 -14.76 7.18
C ARG A 139 -24.16 -15.53 6.35
N ASN A 140 -24.19 -16.86 6.41
CA ASN A 140 -23.28 -17.72 5.66
C ASN A 140 -23.37 -17.55 4.13
N ARG A 141 -24.54 -17.18 3.56
CA ARG A 141 -24.68 -16.98 2.11
C ARG A 141 -24.06 -15.68 1.64
N VAL A 142 -24.25 -14.57 2.36
CA VAL A 142 -23.69 -13.26 2.00
C VAL A 142 -22.17 -13.28 2.17
N GLU A 143 -21.68 -13.87 3.26
CA GLU A 143 -20.25 -14.06 3.50
C GLU A 143 -19.61 -14.99 2.44
N ALA A 144 -20.29 -16.11 2.11
CA ALA A 144 -19.82 -17.02 1.06
C ALA A 144 -19.72 -16.33 -0.32
N SER A 145 -20.74 -15.55 -0.71
CA SER A 145 -20.72 -14.79 -1.95
C SER A 145 -19.62 -13.75 -1.97
N ARG A 146 -19.36 -13.07 -0.84
CA ARG A 146 -18.25 -12.10 -0.73
C ARG A 146 -16.89 -12.78 -0.82
N ILE A 147 -16.72 -13.93 -0.18
CA ILE A 147 -15.50 -14.74 -0.27
C ILE A 147 -15.26 -15.17 -1.72
N ASP A 148 -16.29 -15.68 -2.38
CA ASP A 148 -16.19 -16.15 -3.76
C ASP A 148 -15.83 -15.00 -4.72
N SER A 149 -16.43 -13.82 -4.56
CA SER A 149 -16.10 -12.62 -5.34
C SER A 149 -14.64 -12.16 -5.11
N LEU A 150 -14.16 -12.18 -3.85
CA LEU A 150 -12.76 -11.86 -3.56
C LEU A 150 -11.80 -12.87 -4.17
N LEU A 151 -12.13 -14.18 -4.07
CA LEU A 151 -11.33 -15.24 -4.68
C LEU A 151 -11.33 -15.17 -6.21
N GLU A 152 -12.44 -14.76 -6.82
CA GLU A 152 -12.50 -14.50 -8.26
C GLU A 152 -11.60 -13.31 -8.64
N THR A 153 -11.66 -12.23 -7.86
CA THR A 153 -10.81 -11.04 -8.05
C THR A 153 -9.33 -11.39 -8.04
N VAL A 154 -8.88 -12.23 -7.09
CA VAL A 154 -7.47 -12.64 -6.99
C VAL A 154 -7.12 -13.90 -7.79
N GLY A 155 -8.07 -14.45 -8.60
CA GLY A 155 -7.82 -15.59 -9.47
C GLY A 155 -7.70 -16.94 -8.75
N LEU A 156 -8.20 -17.05 -7.51
CA LEU A 156 -8.08 -18.26 -6.68
C LEU A 156 -9.39 -19.01 -6.45
N LEU A 157 -10.48 -18.66 -7.13
CA LEU A 157 -11.80 -19.29 -6.92
C LEU A 157 -11.75 -20.81 -7.13
N ALA A 158 -11.01 -21.29 -8.14
CA ALA A 158 -10.83 -22.73 -8.40
C ALA A 158 -10.10 -23.48 -7.27
N HIS A 159 -9.37 -22.74 -6.41
CA HIS A 159 -8.64 -23.28 -5.28
C HIS A 159 -9.37 -23.13 -3.93
N ARG A 160 -10.61 -22.64 -3.93
CA ARG A 160 -11.42 -22.25 -2.76
C ARG A 160 -11.33 -23.21 -1.56
N GLY A 161 -11.48 -24.53 -1.81
CA GLY A 161 -11.48 -25.58 -0.79
C GLY A 161 -10.13 -26.25 -0.53
N ARG A 162 -9.04 -25.81 -1.22
CA ARG A 162 -7.70 -26.39 -1.02
C ARG A 162 -7.02 -25.79 0.20
N PRO A 163 -6.17 -26.52 0.92
CA PRO A 163 -5.27 -25.96 1.93
C PRO A 163 -4.38 -24.88 1.29
N ALA A 164 -4.16 -23.77 1.98
CA ALA A 164 -3.28 -22.72 1.50
C ALA A 164 -1.80 -23.18 1.40
N ALA A 165 -1.42 -24.24 2.13
CA ALA A 165 -0.11 -24.87 1.99
C ALA A 165 0.17 -25.35 0.56
N ASP A 166 -0.87 -25.82 -0.17
CA ASP A 166 -0.76 -26.39 -1.51
C ASP A 166 -0.64 -25.35 -2.63
N LEU A 167 -0.72 -24.08 -2.30
CA LEU A 167 -0.60 -22.98 -3.25
C LEU A 167 0.88 -22.75 -3.62
N SER A 168 1.13 -22.34 -4.89
CA SER A 168 2.44 -21.82 -5.30
C SER A 168 2.80 -20.56 -4.51
N HIS A 169 4.06 -20.13 -4.58
CA HIS A 169 4.50 -18.90 -3.95
C HIS A 169 3.68 -17.69 -4.44
N GLY A 170 3.51 -17.54 -5.75
CA GLY A 170 2.71 -16.47 -6.34
C GLY A 170 1.24 -16.53 -5.92
N GLN A 171 0.64 -17.72 -5.89
CA GLN A 171 -0.74 -17.91 -5.42
C GLN A 171 -0.92 -17.53 -3.95
N LYS A 172 0.06 -17.81 -3.08
CA LYS A 172 0.05 -17.34 -1.67
C LYS A 172 0.08 -15.82 -1.60
N GLN A 173 0.85 -15.16 -2.45
CA GLN A 173 0.89 -13.70 -2.55
C GLN A 173 -0.47 -13.12 -2.99
N TRP A 174 -1.15 -13.75 -3.97
CA TRP A 174 -2.49 -13.33 -4.38
C TRP A 174 -3.53 -13.56 -3.29
N LEU A 175 -3.43 -14.67 -2.54
CA LEU A 175 -4.30 -14.91 -1.40
C LEU A 175 -4.14 -13.81 -0.34
N GLU A 176 -2.91 -13.39 -0.07
CA GLU A 176 -2.61 -12.31 0.87
C GLU A 176 -3.21 -10.97 0.41
N ILE A 177 -3.13 -10.65 -0.89
CA ILE A 177 -3.82 -9.48 -1.46
C ILE A 177 -5.34 -9.62 -1.26
N GLY A 178 -5.91 -10.81 -1.49
CA GLY A 178 -7.32 -11.10 -1.23
C GLY A 178 -7.72 -10.89 0.23
N MET A 179 -6.88 -11.31 1.17
CA MET A 179 -7.10 -11.08 2.61
C MET A 179 -7.08 -9.59 2.96
N LEU A 180 -6.21 -8.80 2.32
CA LEU A 180 -6.22 -7.33 2.47
C LEU A 180 -7.49 -6.71 1.89
N LEU A 181 -7.91 -7.12 0.69
CA LEU A 181 -9.15 -6.66 0.07
C LEU A 181 -10.39 -7.02 0.90
N ALA A 182 -10.36 -8.14 1.64
CA ALA A 182 -11.44 -8.53 2.55
C ALA A 182 -11.68 -7.51 3.68
N GLN A 183 -10.70 -6.66 3.99
CA GLN A 183 -10.80 -5.58 4.96
C GLN A 183 -11.34 -4.27 4.37
N ASP A 184 -11.67 -4.25 3.06
CA ASP A 184 -12.19 -3.09 2.34
C ASP A 184 -11.29 -1.84 2.50
N PRO A 185 -9.98 -1.93 2.14
CA PRO A 185 -9.05 -0.83 2.33
C PRO A 185 -9.27 0.26 1.29
N LYS A 186 -9.07 1.53 1.66
CA LYS A 186 -9.02 2.66 0.72
C LYS A 186 -7.66 2.74 0.02
N LEU A 187 -6.59 2.33 0.72
CA LEU A 187 -5.21 2.32 0.24
C LEU A 187 -4.56 0.97 0.54
N LEU A 188 -4.00 0.34 -0.50
CA LEU A 188 -3.12 -0.82 -0.37
C LEU A 188 -1.67 -0.39 -0.57
N LEU A 189 -0.84 -0.72 0.40
CA LEU A 189 0.62 -0.63 0.32
C LEU A 189 1.18 -2.02 0.02
N VAL A 190 1.82 -2.18 -1.12
CA VAL A 190 2.30 -3.48 -1.61
C VAL A 190 3.82 -3.41 -1.80
N ASP A 191 4.55 -4.18 -1.00
CA ASP A 191 6.01 -4.16 -0.97
C ASP A 191 6.54 -5.39 -1.71
N GLU A 192 7.26 -5.18 -2.82
CA GLU A 192 7.89 -6.19 -3.67
C GLU A 192 6.96 -7.37 -3.99
N PRO A 193 5.77 -7.12 -4.62
CA PRO A 193 4.75 -8.15 -4.82
C PRO A 193 5.17 -9.32 -5.71
N VAL A 194 6.20 -9.15 -6.54
CA VAL A 194 6.61 -10.17 -7.53
C VAL A 194 7.93 -10.86 -7.19
N ALA A 195 8.49 -10.61 -6.02
CA ALA A 195 9.73 -11.26 -5.59
C ALA A 195 9.59 -12.79 -5.59
N GLY A 196 10.46 -13.49 -6.36
CA GLY A 196 10.45 -14.95 -6.45
C GLY A 196 9.34 -15.56 -7.31
N MET A 197 8.60 -14.75 -8.07
CA MET A 197 7.57 -15.21 -9.01
C MET A 197 8.17 -15.58 -10.38
N THR A 198 7.48 -16.45 -11.08
CA THR A 198 7.71 -16.70 -12.51
C THR A 198 7.20 -15.52 -13.35
N ASP A 199 7.66 -15.41 -14.62
CA ASP A 199 7.20 -14.35 -15.54
C ASP A 199 5.67 -14.37 -15.72
N ALA A 200 5.06 -15.57 -15.75
CA ALA A 200 3.62 -15.73 -15.87
C ALA A 200 2.88 -15.21 -14.63
N GLU A 201 3.37 -15.52 -13.41
CA GLU A 201 2.82 -15.03 -12.16
C GLU A 201 3.01 -13.51 -12.02
N THR A 202 4.15 -12.99 -12.47
CA THR A 202 4.44 -11.55 -12.50
C THR A 202 3.44 -10.80 -13.39
N ALA A 203 3.19 -11.30 -14.60
CA ALA A 203 2.21 -10.71 -15.51
C ALA A 203 0.78 -10.76 -14.96
N GLU A 204 0.38 -11.87 -14.28
CA GLU A 204 -0.92 -11.96 -13.60
C GLU A 204 -1.01 -11.00 -12.43
N THR A 205 0.06 -10.82 -11.66
CA THR A 205 0.11 -9.85 -10.55
C THR A 205 -0.07 -8.42 -11.05
N ALA A 206 0.54 -8.06 -12.19
CA ALA A 206 0.32 -6.76 -12.81
C ALA A 206 -1.15 -6.56 -13.22
N ARG A 207 -1.78 -7.60 -13.81
CA ARG A 207 -3.21 -7.56 -14.16
C ARG A 207 -4.11 -7.44 -12.94
N LEU A 208 -3.80 -8.16 -11.86
CA LEU A 208 -4.51 -8.08 -10.59
C LEU A 208 -4.45 -6.67 -10.01
N LEU A 209 -3.26 -6.08 -9.86
CA LEU A 209 -3.10 -4.75 -9.28
C LEU A 209 -3.80 -3.67 -10.11
N ARG A 210 -3.79 -3.77 -11.44
CA ARG A 210 -4.56 -2.88 -12.31
C ARG A 210 -6.07 -3.06 -12.18
N ARG A 211 -6.55 -4.29 -11.93
CA ARG A 211 -7.99 -4.59 -11.73
C ARG A 211 -8.52 -3.97 -10.45
N ILE A 212 -7.77 -4.04 -9.36
CA ILE A 212 -8.18 -3.49 -8.07
C ILE A 212 -7.99 -1.97 -7.97
N ALA A 213 -7.10 -1.40 -8.80
CA ALA A 213 -6.97 0.04 -8.92
C ALA A 213 -8.25 0.67 -9.48
N GLY A 214 -8.56 1.89 -9.07
CA GLY A 214 -9.82 2.56 -9.37
C GLY A 214 -10.79 2.48 -8.19
N GLU A 215 -11.08 1.28 -7.69
CA GLU A 215 -11.85 1.08 -6.46
C GLU A 215 -10.99 1.34 -5.21
N HIS A 216 -9.73 0.88 -5.26
CA HIS A 216 -8.74 1.09 -4.20
C HIS A 216 -7.55 1.88 -4.76
N ALA A 217 -6.97 2.77 -3.97
CA ALA A 217 -5.65 3.30 -4.30
C ALA A 217 -4.59 2.22 -4.00
N VAL A 218 -3.60 2.09 -4.87
CA VAL A 218 -2.54 1.07 -4.72
C VAL A 218 -1.18 1.74 -4.87
N LEU A 219 -0.36 1.62 -3.85
CA LEU A 219 1.03 2.08 -3.87
C LEU A 219 1.94 0.87 -3.82
N VAL A 220 2.66 0.65 -4.91
CA VAL A 220 3.56 -0.49 -5.10
C VAL A 220 5.00 -0.02 -4.95
N VAL A 221 5.76 -0.65 -4.06
CA VAL A 221 7.21 -0.47 -3.99
C VAL A 221 7.87 -1.61 -4.75
N GLU A 222 8.68 -1.29 -5.75
CA GLU A 222 9.31 -2.28 -6.61
C GLU A 222 10.68 -1.84 -7.12
N HIS A 223 11.46 -2.82 -7.56
CA HIS A 223 12.75 -2.62 -8.21
C HIS A 223 12.82 -3.31 -9.59
N ASP A 224 11.85 -4.17 -9.93
CA ASP A 224 11.72 -4.78 -11.25
C ASP A 224 11.08 -3.80 -12.24
N MET A 225 11.91 -3.25 -13.15
CA MET A 225 11.47 -2.26 -14.12
C MET A 225 10.55 -2.83 -15.20
N HIS A 226 10.62 -4.14 -15.48
CA HIS A 226 9.71 -4.79 -16.43
C HIS A 226 8.30 -4.85 -15.82
N PHE A 227 8.20 -5.30 -14.58
CA PHE A 227 6.93 -5.30 -13.87
C PHE A 227 6.34 -3.89 -13.71
N VAL A 228 7.16 -2.89 -13.34
CA VAL A 228 6.71 -1.49 -13.24
C VAL A 228 6.19 -0.97 -14.58
N ARG A 229 6.82 -1.36 -15.70
CA ARG A 229 6.34 -1.03 -17.06
C ARG A 229 5.00 -1.69 -17.35
N ASP A 230 4.83 -2.96 -16.97
CA ASP A 230 3.59 -3.71 -17.14
C ASP A 230 2.44 -3.14 -16.30
N LEU A 231 2.72 -2.52 -15.15
CA LEU A 231 1.71 -1.80 -14.36
C LEU A 231 1.11 -0.62 -15.15
N GLY A 232 1.86 0.01 -16.05
CA GLY A 232 1.38 1.12 -16.87
C GLY A 232 0.89 2.33 -16.09
N CYS A 233 1.47 2.55 -14.90
CA CYS A 233 1.05 3.57 -13.95
C CYS A 233 2.07 4.71 -13.83
N ARG A 234 1.71 5.73 -13.05
CA ARG A 234 2.63 6.79 -12.66
C ARG A 234 3.70 6.23 -11.73
N VAL A 235 4.94 6.65 -11.95
CA VAL A 235 6.12 6.21 -11.21
C VAL A 235 6.73 7.38 -10.47
N THR A 236 7.12 7.15 -9.21
CA THR A 236 7.91 8.08 -8.40
C THR A 236 9.24 7.42 -8.04
N CYS A 237 10.34 8.01 -8.47
CA CYS A 237 11.69 7.57 -8.12
C CYS A 237 12.14 8.27 -6.84
N LEU A 238 12.51 7.47 -5.83
CA LEU A 238 13.11 7.97 -4.59
C LEU A 238 14.63 7.82 -4.63
N HIS A 239 15.32 8.81 -4.11
CA HIS A 239 16.75 8.77 -3.85
C HIS A 239 17.07 9.56 -2.60
N GLU A 240 17.94 9.00 -1.75
CA GLU A 240 18.39 9.63 -0.49
C GLU A 240 17.27 10.24 0.37
N GLY A 241 16.13 9.56 0.45
CA GLY A 241 15.01 9.98 1.29
C GLY A 241 14.16 11.13 0.73
N ALA A 242 14.27 11.43 -0.55
CA ALA A 242 13.48 12.45 -1.24
C ALA A 242 12.99 11.95 -2.61
N VAL A 243 11.98 12.63 -3.19
CA VAL A 243 11.54 12.37 -4.55
C VAL A 243 12.55 12.98 -5.53
N LEU A 244 13.12 12.14 -6.38
CA LEU A 244 14.08 12.52 -7.41
C LEU A 244 13.40 12.87 -8.73
N ALA A 245 12.45 12.03 -9.17
CA ALA A 245 11.71 12.20 -10.41
C ALA A 245 10.33 11.57 -10.30
N GLU A 246 9.37 12.05 -11.09
CA GLU A 246 8.01 11.55 -11.13
C GLU A 246 7.42 11.68 -12.54
N GLY A 247 6.73 10.63 -13.03
CA GLY A 247 6.13 10.63 -14.37
C GLY A 247 5.75 9.24 -14.85
N SER A 248 5.67 9.05 -16.17
CA SER A 248 5.62 7.72 -16.77
C SER A 248 6.95 6.98 -16.57
N ILE A 249 6.92 5.64 -16.63
CA ILE A 249 8.16 4.84 -16.52
C ILE A 249 9.22 5.28 -17.55
N ASP A 250 8.79 5.60 -18.78
CA ASP A 250 9.72 6.03 -19.83
C ASP A 250 10.33 7.40 -19.52
N ALA A 251 9.53 8.35 -19.01
CA ALA A 251 10.03 9.67 -18.63
C ALA A 251 11.01 9.59 -17.45
N VAL A 252 10.67 8.78 -16.42
CA VAL A 252 11.52 8.59 -15.23
C VAL A 252 12.81 7.87 -15.60
N SER A 253 12.74 6.82 -16.45
CA SER A 253 13.94 6.06 -16.88
C SER A 253 14.85 6.86 -17.79
N ALA A 254 14.34 7.89 -18.47
CA ALA A 254 15.13 8.78 -19.33
C ALA A 254 15.73 9.99 -18.57
N ASP A 255 15.34 10.23 -17.31
CA ASP A 255 15.87 11.34 -16.51
C ASP A 255 17.36 11.08 -16.19
N PRO A 256 18.29 11.97 -16.59
CA PRO A 256 19.72 11.78 -16.36
C PRO A 256 20.08 11.53 -14.89
N ARG A 257 19.36 12.17 -13.96
CA ARG A 257 19.59 12.00 -12.51
C ARG A 257 19.20 10.58 -12.05
N VAL A 258 18.12 10.01 -12.61
CA VAL A 258 17.70 8.63 -12.32
C VAL A 258 18.71 7.65 -12.90
N VAL A 259 19.15 7.86 -14.14
CA VAL A 259 20.18 7.05 -14.80
C VAL A 259 21.48 7.03 -13.99
N GLU A 260 21.94 8.19 -13.51
CA GLU A 260 23.12 8.31 -12.66
C GLU A 260 23.01 7.49 -11.37
N VAL A 261 21.87 7.59 -10.68
CA VAL A 261 21.59 6.87 -9.43
C VAL A 261 21.59 5.35 -9.62
N TYR A 262 21.05 4.86 -10.73
CA TYR A 262 20.97 3.41 -10.99
C TYR A 262 22.23 2.82 -11.59
N LEU A 263 23.02 3.60 -12.34
CA LEU A 263 24.27 3.15 -12.96
C LEU A 263 25.50 3.40 -12.06
N GLY A 264 25.34 4.13 -10.94
CA GLY A 264 26.43 4.37 -9.97
C GLY A 264 27.60 5.20 -10.55
N ARG A 265 27.30 6.18 -11.42
CA ARG A 265 28.29 7.09 -12.01
C ARG A 265 28.21 8.46 -11.42
#